data_f7a75a6240d5ffb3a717380f7eb9b9bd
#
_entry.id   f7a75a6240d5ffb3a717380f7eb9b9bd
#
_cell.length_a   1.000
_cell.length_b   1.000
_cell.length_c   1.000
_cell.angle_alpha   90.00
_cell.angle_beta   90.00
_cell.angle_gamma   90.00
#
_symmetry.space_group_name_H-M   'P 1'
#
loop_
_entity.id
_entity.type
_entity.pdbx_description
1 polymer ?
#
loop_
_entity_poly.entity_id
_entity_poly.type
_entity_poly.pdbx_seq_one_letter_code
_entity_poly.pdbx_strand_id
1 'polypeptide(L)'
;IGENYLDEIKTKNEPVIFYSGHFANFELMAMELDKFGIKCAAIYRPLNNFFLNPLMEYFRMKYICPNQIPKGRSGMREIINKIKDGYSIALMVDQRVSEGPRTLFFNKPAHTTTIPAQLALKYGCKLVPISLKRKKGANFEMTIHEPYKIENTNNNDKDTKNITLKINQVMEKMILDNPKQWIWPHNRWK
;
A
#
# COMPACT_ATOMS: atom_id res chain seq x y z
N ILE A 1 9.46 8.78 11.21
CA ILE A 1 8.48 9.75 11.75
C ILE A 1 7.15 9.01 11.93
N GLY A 2 6.41 9.27 13.02
CA GLY A 2 5.12 8.62 13.28
C GLY A 2 5.24 7.19 13.84
N GLU A 3 6.33 6.83 14.48
CA GLU A 3 6.54 5.51 15.10
C GLU A 3 5.50 5.20 16.18
N ASN A 4 5.00 6.24 16.86
CA ASN A 4 3.92 6.10 17.84
C ASN A 4 2.66 5.42 17.26
N TYR A 5 2.38 5.62 15.97
CA TYR A 5 1.27 4.92 15.30
C TYR A 5 1.56 3.43 15.10
N LEU A 6 2.83 3.07 14.83
CA LEU A 6 3.23 1.67 14.73
C LEU A 6 3.17 0.98 16.10
N ASP A 7 3.60 1.66 17.17
CA ASP A 7 3.48 1.16 18.55
C ASP A 7 2.00 0.89 18.91
N GLU A 8 1.12 1.83 18.57
CA GLU A 8 -0.32 1.65 18.78
C GLU A 8 -0.89 0.45 18.02
N ILE A 9 -0.56 0.32 16.73
CA ILE A 9 -0.98 -0.81 15.88
C ILE A 9 -0.47 -2.13 16.45
N LYS A 10 0.80 -2.18 16.84
CA LYS A 10 1.43 -3.36 17.42
C LYS A 10 0.78 -3.76 18.75
N THR A 11 0.53 -2.80 19.61
CA THR A 11 -0.09 -3.03 20.93
C THR A 11 -1.53 -3.52 20.80
N LYS A 12 -2.32 -2.93 19.90
CA LYS A 12 -3.70 -3.34 19.66
C LYS A 12 -3.81 -4.67 18.91
N ASN A 13 -2.76 -5.07 18.21
CA ASN A 13 -2.71 -6.27 17.36
C ASN A 13 -3.90 -6.35 16.38
N GLU A 14 -4.37 -5.18 15.90
CA GLU A 14 -5.43 -5.06 14.92
C GLU A 14 -4.82 -4.92 13.52
N PRO A 15 -5.23 -5.75 12.53
CA PRO A 15 -4.76 -5.61 11.17
C PRO A 15 -5.12 -4.24 10.58
N VAL A 16 -4.17 -3.65 9.87
CA VAL A 16 -4.37 -2.39 9.14
C VAL A 16 -3.96 -2.55 7.68
N ILE A 17 -4.38 -1.63 6.84
CA ILE A 17 -3.97 -1.57 5.44
C ILE A 17 -2.97 -0.41 5.29
N PHE A 18 -1.69 -0.73 5.23
CA PHE A 18 -0.65 0.22 4.87
C PHE A 18 -0.66 0.46 3.37
N TYR A 19 -0.66 1.72 2.95
CA TYR A 19 -0.57 2.04 1.54
C TYR A 19 0.41 3.16 1.25
N SER A 20 1.04 3.09 0.09
CA SER A 20 2.02 4.05 -0.38
C SER A 20 1.98 4.16 -1.91
N GLY A 21 2.85 5.00 -2.45
CA GLY A 21 3.20 5.07 -3.86
C GLY A 21 4.64 4.64 -4.11
N HIS A 22 5.02 4.56 -5.37
CA HIS A 22 6.39 4.24 -5.77
C HIS A 22 7.30 5.45 -5.57
N PHE A 23 7.55 5.80 -4.29
CA PHE A 23 8.45 6.88 -3.90
C PHE A 23 9.86 6.36 -3.62
N ALA A 24 10.88 7.02 -4.15
CA ALA A 24 12.28 6.73 -3.86
C ALA A 24 12.59 5.22 -3.90
N ASN A 25 13.01 4.61 -2.79
CA ASN A 25 13.12 3.17 -2.63
C ASN A 25 11.91 2.63 -1.85
N PHE A 26 10.78 2.47 -2.52
CA PHE A 26 9.49 2.06 -1.94
C PHE A 26 9.52 0.66 -1.29
N GLU A 27 10.45 -0.21 -1.66
CA GLU A 27 10.62 -1.54 -1.03
C GLU A 27 10.95 -1.41 0.47
N LEU A 28 11.57 -0.31 0.89
CA LEU A 28 11.89 -0.07 2.30
C LEU A 28 10.65 -0.01 3.21
N MET A 29 9.47 0.33 2.69
CA MET A 29 8.25 0.37 3.48
C MET A 29 7.99 -0.97 4.17
N ALA A 30 7.93 -2.04 3.41
CA ALA A 30 7.65 -3.37 3.96
C ALA A 30 8.79 -3.87 4.85
N MET A 31 10.05 -3.55 4.49
CA MET A 31 11.22 -3.90 5.27
C MET A 31 11.21 -3.26 6.66
N GLU A 32 10.94 -1.98 6.74
CA GLU A 32 10.93 -1.26 8.03
C GLU A 32 9.73 -1.67 8.90
N LEU A 33 8.56 -1.93 8.30
CA LEU A 33 7.41 -2.48 9.02
C LEU A 33 7.74 -3.86 9.64
N ASP A 34 8.40 -4.74 8.90
CA ASP A 34 8.83 -6.06 9.38
C ASP A 34 9.86 -5.94 10.50
N LYS A 35 10.90 -5.10 10.33
CA LYS A 35 11.90 -4.81 11.36
C LYS A 35 11.32 -4.22 12.64
N PHE A 36 10.29 -3.39 12.53
CA PHE A 36 9.58 -2.84 13.68
C PHE A 36 8.76 -3.91 14.42
N GLY A 37 8.60 -5.08 13.82
CA GLY A 37 7.86 -6.22 14.38
C GLY A 37 6.35 -6.15 14.11
N ILE A 38 5.92 -5.42 13.09
CA ILE A 38 4.56 -5.46 12.59
C ILE A 38 4.35 -6.75 11.81
N LYS A 39 3.33 -7.54 12.16
CA LYS A 39 2.88 -8.66 11.33
C LYS A 39 2.36 -8.11 10.01
N CYS A 40 3.19 -8.12 8.98
CA CYS A 40 2.89 -7.51 7.69
C CYS A 40 3.04 -8.51 6.54
N ALA A 41 2.17 -8.41 5.55
CA ALA A 41 2.29 -9.09 4.27
C ALA A 41 2.27 -8.05 3.13
N ALA A 42 3.28 -8.09 2.26
CA ALA A 42 3.46 -7.13 1.19
C ALA A 42 2.95 -7.67 -0.15
N ILE A 43 2.13 -6.88 -0.85
CA ILE A 43 1.64 -7.23 -2.18
C ILE A 43 2.67 -6.77 -3.21
N TYR A 44 3.09 -7.67 -4.08
CA TYR A 44 4.03 -7.38 -5.15
C TYR A 44 3.53 -7.88 -6.52
N ARG A 45 4.10 -7.34 -7.58
CA ARG A 45 3.92 -7.87 -8.92
C ARG A 45 5.14 -8.73 -9.28
N PRO A 46 4.94 -10.01 -9.65
CA PRO A 46 6.02 -10.85 -10.18
C PRO A 46 6.66 -10.21 -11.42
N LEU A 47 7.96 -10.42 -11.59
CA LEU A 47 8.67 -9.98 -12.78
C LEU A 47 8.19 -10.77 -14.00
N ASN A 48 8.12 -10.11 -15.15
CA ASN A 48 7.80 -10.79 -16.41
C ASN A 48 8.93 -11.72 -16.87
N ASN A 49 10.16 -11.54 -16.38
CA ASN A 49 11.28 -12.39 -16.67
C ASN A 49 11.26 -13.64 -15.79
N PHE A 50 10.98 -14.78 -16.39
CA PHE A 50 10.84 -16.07 -15.72
C PHE A 50 12.12 -16.50 -14.96
N PHE A 51 13.31 -16.18 -15.49
CA PHE A 51 14.57 -16.56 -14.86
C PHE A 51 14.94 -15.66 -13.68
N LEU A 52 14.62 -14.37 -13.76
CA LEU A 52 14.93 -13.39 -12.71
C LEU A 52 13.89 -13.36 -11.60
N ASN A 53 12.65 -13.75 -11.87
CA ASN A 53 11.58 -13.68 -10.89
C ASN A 53 11.86 -14.48 -9.60
N PRO A 54 12.29 -15.76 -9.66
CA PRO A 54 12.59 -16.54 -8.45
C PRO A 54 13.71 -15.90 -7.60
N LEU A 55 14.71 -15.32 -8.25
CA LEU A 55 15.80 -14.64 -7.56
C LEU A 55 15.30 -13.37 -6.84
N MET A 56 14.45 -12.58 -7.50
CA MET A 56 13.85 -11.40 -6.88
C MET A 56 12.90 -11.75 -5.74
N GLU A 57 12.11 -12.81 -5.88
CA GLU A 57 11.24 -13.31 -4.80
C GLU A 57 12.08 -13.75 -3.59
N TYR A 58 13.15 -14.50 -3.81
CA TYR A 58 14.09 -14.89 -2.76
C TYR A 58 14.66 -13.67 -2.02
N PHE A 59 15.12 -12.64 -2.75
CA PHE A 59 15.66 -11.43 -2.12
C PHE A 59 14.58 -10.65 -1.35
N ARG A 60 13.38 -10.52 -1.89
CA ARG A 60 12.28 -9.87 -1.19
C ARG A 60 11.91 -10.61 0.09
N MET A 61 11.75 -11.92 0.03
CA MET A 61 11.43 -12.72 1.22
C MET A 61 12.53 -12.67 2.27
N LYS A 62 13.81 -12.68 1.84
CA LYS A 62 14.95 -12.69 2.75
C LYS A 62 15.28 -11.33 3.37
N TYR A 63 15.15 -10.24 2.61
CA TYR A 63 15.67 -8.93 3.01
C TYR A 63 14.60 -7.85 3.15
N ILE A 64 13.40 -8.03 2.62
CA ILE A 64 12.35 -7.02 2.64
C ILE A 64 11.24 -7.41 3.63
N CYS A 65 10.52 -8.48 3.34
CA CYS A 65 9.46 -8.98 4.19
C CYS A 65 9.21 -10.45 3.85
N PRO A 66 9.22 -11.37 4.82
CA PRO A 66 9.06 -12.81 4.54
C PRO A 66 7.71 -13.17 3.95
N ASN A 67 6.67 -12.39 4.21
CA ASN A 67 5.33 -12.62 3.69
C ASN A 67 5.08 -11.76 2.43
N GLN A 68 5.42 -12.33 1.27
CA GLN A 68 5.24 -11.70 -0.05
C GLN A 68 4.04 -12.32 -0.77
N ILE A 69 3.05 -11.53 -1.15
CA ILE A 69 1.83 -12.00 -1.81
C ILE A 69 1.82 -11.54 -3.26
N PRO A 70 1.81 -12.45 -4.25
CA PRO A 70 1.76 -12.05 -5.66
C PRO A 70 0.40 -11.44 -6.01
N LYS A 71 0.40 -10.38 -6.80
CA LYS A 71 -0.83 -9.77 -7.33
C LYS A 71 -1.58 -10.76 -8.21
N GLY A 72 -2.90 -10.84 -8.05
CA GLY A 72 -3.79 -11.69 -8.85
C GLY A 72 -4.88 -12.38 -8.04
N ARG A 73 -5.62 -13.29 -8.70
CA ARG A 73 -6.74 -13.98 -8.04
C ARG A 73 -6.30 -14.90 -6.89
N SER A 74 -5.19 -15.60 -7.05
CA SER A 74 -4.58 -16.43 -5.99
C SER A 74 -4.13 -15.57 -4.81
N GLY A 75 -3.43 -14.47 -5.10
CA GLY A 75 -2.99 -13.53 -4.08
C GLY A 75 -4.14 -12.91 -3.29
N MET A 76 -5.29 -12.65 -3.91
CA MET A 76 -6.45 -12.13 -3.18
C MET A 76 -6.95 -13.09 -2.10
N ARG A 77 -6.95 -14.39 -2.34
CA ARG A 77 -7.31 -15.41 -1.32
C ARG A 77 -6.29 -15.39 -0.16
N GLU A 78 -5.03 -15.28 -0.50
CA GLU A 78 -3.94 -15.22 0.48
C GLU A 78 -4.03 -13.95 1.33
N ILE A 79 -4.29 -12.79 0.74
CA ILE A 79 -4.55 -11.53 1.46
C ILE A 79 -5.66 -11.71 2.49
N ILE A 80 -6.77 -12.32 2.10
CA ILE A 80 -7.91 -12.56 2.99
C ILE A 80 -7.51 -13.45 4.17
N ASN A 81 -6.78 -14.52 3.92
CA ASN A 81 -6.30 -15.42 4.96
C ASN A 81 -5.34 -14.71 5.91
N LYS A 82 -4.38 -13.95 5.36
CA LYS A 82 -3.43 -13.17 6.17
C LYS A 82 -4.13 -12.15 7.07
N ILE A 83 -5.14 -11.43 6.59
CA ILE A 83 -5.91 -10.50 7.44
C ILE A 83 -6.60 -11.26 8.58
N LYS A 84 -7.23 -12.42 8.31
CA LYS A 84 -7.85 -13.25 9.34
C LYS A 84 -6.84 -13.77 10.37
N ASP A 85 -5.61 -14.02 9.94
CA ASP A 85 -4.50 -14.46 10.80
C ASP A 85 -3.81 -13.27 11.54
N GLY A 86 -4.41 -12.08 11.46
CA GLY A 86 -3.93 -10.88 12.15
C GLY A 86 -2.78 -10.14 11.45
N TYR A 87 -2.53 -10.40 10.16
CA TYR A 87 -1.53 -9.67 9.40
C TYR A 87 -2.10 -8.39 8.81
N SER A 88 -1.35 -7.32 8.94
CA SER A 88 -1.55 -6.09 8.16
C SER A 88 -1.12 -6.29 6.71
N ILE A 89 -1.71 -5.55 5.79
CA ILE A 89 -1.40 -5.64 4.36
C ILE A 89 -0.71 -4.36 3.92
N ALA A 90 0.43 -4.50 3.23
CA ALA A 90 1.17 -3.38 2.64
C ALA A 90 1.06 -3.42 1.10
N LEU A 91 0.66 -2.31 0.48
CA LEU A 91 0.51 -2.26 -0.97
C LEU A 91 0.76 -0.86 -1.55
N MET A 92 1.16 -0.84 -2.84
CA MET A 92 1.29 0.38 -3.62
C MET A 92 -0.01 0.65 -4.39
N VAL A 93 -0.49 1.90 -4.38
CA VAL A 93 -1.81 2.29 -4.93
C VAL A 93 -1.74 3.28 -6.09
N ASP A 94 -0.57 3.74 -6.44
CA ASP A 94 -0.35 4.83 -7.39
C ASP A 94 -0.27 4.41 -8.87
N GLN A 95 -0.22 3.13 -9.18
CA GLN A 95 -0.16 2.65 -10.55
C GLN A 95 -1.56 2.43 -11.14
N ARG A 96 -1.62 2.49 -12.50
CA ARG A 96 -2.84 2.19 -13.25
C ARG A 96 -3.28 0.74 -13.03
N VAL A 97 -4.57 0.57 -12.80
CA VAL A 97 -5.25 -0.73 -12.79
C VAL A 97 -6.33 -0.70 -13.85
N SER A 98 -6.08 -1.30 -15.02
CA SER A 98 -6.94 -1.18 -16.21
C SER A 98 -8.41 -1.53 -15.98
N GLU A 99 -8.68 -2.46 -15.07
CA GLU A 99 -10.03 -2.90 -14.69
C GLU A 99 -10.62 -2.07 -13.51
N GLY A 100 -9.84 -1.14 -12.96
CA GLY A 100 -10.29 -0.29 -11.85
C GLY A 100 -11.21 0.83 -12.35
N PRO A 101 -12.10 1.33 -11.46
CA PRO A 101 -12.94 2.47 -11.80
C PRO A 101 -12.10 3.72 -12.06
N ARG A 102 -12.65 4.62 -12.87
CA ARG A 102 -12.07 5.94 -13.04
C ARG A 102 -12.40 6.83 -11.86
N THR A 103 -11.40 7.10 -11.03
CA THR A 103 -11.47 7.98 -9.87
C THR A 103 -10.59 9.19 -10.11
N LEU A 104 -10.99 10.38 -9.62
CA LEU A 104 -10.19 11.59 -9.79
C LEU A 104 -8.80 11.43 -9.15
N PHE A 105 -7.78 11.82 -9.91
CA PHE A 105 -6.39 11.89 -9.50
C PHE A 105 -5.76 13.07 -10.22
N PHE A 106 -5.31 14.10 -9.48
CA PHE A 106 -4.95 15.41 -10.03
C PHE A 106 -6.04 16.00 -10.93
N ASN A 107 -7.27 15.99 -10.43
CA ASN A 107 -8.46 16.51 -11.12
C ASN A 107 -8.80 15.85 -12.47
N LYS A 108 -8.17 14.71 -12.80
CA LYS A 108 -8.44 13.94 -14.02
C LYS A 108 -8.87 12.52 -13.66
N PRO A 109 -9.86 11.94 -14.36
CA PRO A 109 -10.26 10.56 -14.12
C PRO A 109 -9.13 9.59 -14.43
N ALA A 110 -8.72 8.78 -13.46
CA ALA A 110 -7.63 7.82 -13.56
C ALA A 110 -8.06 6.42 -13.10
N HIS A 111 -7.62 5.38 -13.79
CA HIS A 111 -7.89 4.01 -13.42
C HIS A 111 -7.21 3.66 -12.09
N THR A 112 -8.01 3.41 -11.05
CA THR A 112 -7.53 3.30 -9.67
C THR A 112 -7.91 1.95 -9.05
N THR A 113 -7.00 1.39 -8.25
CA THR A 113 -7.29 0.18 -7.47
C THR A 113 -8.29 0.46 -6.36
N THR A 114 -9.28 -0.41 -6.19
CA THR A 114 -10.23 -0.35 -5.08
C THR A 114 -9.90 -1.32 -3.95
N ILE A 115 -8.84 -2.13 -4.11
CA ILE A 115 -8.47 -3.18 -3.15
C ILE A 115 -8.34 -2.64 -1.71
N PRO A 116 -7.63 -1.53 -1.42
CA PRO A 116 -7.52 -1.04 -0.05
C PRO A 116 -8.89 -0.68 0.53
N ALA A 117 -9.74 -0.02 -0.26
CA ALA A 117 -11.08 0.36 0.17
C ALA A 117 -11.97 -0.85 0.48
N GLN A 118 -11.97 -1.84 -0.41
CA GLN A 118 -12.76 -3.06 -0.24
C GLN A 118 -12.30 -3.88 0.97
N LEU A 119 -10.99 -4.02 1.18
CA LEU A 119 -10.45 -4.73 2.34
C LEU A 119 -10.79 -4.00 3.64
N ALA A 120 -10.61 -2.68 3.66
CA ALA A 120 -10.90 -1.87 4.83
C ALA A 120 -12.39 -1.91 5.20
N LEU A 121 -13.32 -1.81 4.24
CA LEU A 121 -14.75 -1.95 4.46
C LEU A 121 -15.13 -3.34 4.98
N LYS A 122 -14.60 -4.39 4.33
CA LYS A 122 -14.98 -5.76 4.65
C LYS A 122 -14.46 -6.24 6.00
N TYR A 123 -13.26 -5.83 6.40
CA TYR A 123 -12.59 -6.32 7.61
C TYR A 123 -12.49 -5.27 8.71
N GLY A 124 -13.02 -4.06 8.50
CA GLY A 124 -12.95 -2.98 9.48
C GLY A 124 -11.54 -2.42 9.70
N CYS A 125 -10.60 -2.71 8.79
CA CYS A 125 -9.21 -2.28 8.93
C CYS A 125 -9.07 -0.75 8.75
N LYS A 126 -8.24 -0.12 9.59
CA LYS A 126 -7.82 1.26 9.36
C LYS A 126 -6.91 1.34 8.13
N LEU A 127 -6.93 2.48 7.46
CA LEU A 127 -6.02 2.82 6.38
C LEU A 127 -4.87 3.67 6.93
N VAL A 128 -3.64 3.27 6.62
CA VAL A 128 -2.42 3.91 7.13
C VAL A 128 -1.55 4.35 5.95
N PRO A 129 -1.53 5.64 5.62
CA PRO A 129 -0.65 6.14 4.58
C PRO A 129 0.81 6.12 5.03
N ILE A 130 1.72 5.77 4.12
CA ILE A 130 3.17 5.83 4.36
C ILE A 130 3.84 6.54 3.19
N SER A 131 4.69 7.51 3.48
CA SER A 131 5.55 8.16 2.49
C SER A 131 7.03 7.88 2.75
N LEU A 132 7.80 7.78 1.67
CA LEU A 132 9.25 7.57 1.72
C LEU A 132 9.97 8.70 0.99
N LYS A 133 11.05 9.17 1.60
CA LYS A 133 11.89 10.22 1.04
C LYS A 133 13.36 9.86 1.19
N ARG A 134 14.11 9.86 0.09
CA ARG A 134 15.56 9.80 0.16
C ARG A 134 16.11 11.16 0.59
N LYS A 135 16.95 11.18 1.61
CA LYS A 135 17.66 12.41 2.09
C LYS A 135 18.99 12.57 1.37
N LYS A 136 20.03 11.92 1.82
CA LYS A 136 21.38 11.98 1.24
C LYS A 136 21.98 10.59 1.15
N GLY A 137 22.52 10.22 -0.01
CA GLY A 137 23.12 8.91 -0.22
C GLY A 137 22.13 7.78 -0.02
N ALA A 138 22.41 6.86 0.89
CA ALA A 138 21.57 5.72 1.26
C ALA A 138 20.64 6.00 2.44
N ASN A 139 20.53 7.24 2.90
CA ASN A 139 19.66 7.59 4.01
C ASN A 139 18.25 7.91 3.53
N PHE A 140 17.26 7.32 4.17
CA PHE A 140 15.85 7.49 3.86
C PHE A 140 15.08 7.91 5.11
N GLU A 141 14.00 8.60 4.91
CA GLU A 141 13.02 8.95 5.91
C GLU A 141 11.71 8.30 5.53
N MET A 142 11.18 7.47 6.42
CA MET A 142 9.84 6.94 6.30
C MET A 142 8.92 7.69 7.25
N THR A 143 7.80 8.18 6.74
CA THR A 143 6.78 8.84 7.53
C THR A 143 5.51 7.98 7.52
N ILE A 144 5.11 7.53 8.70
CA ILE A 144 3.82 6.91 8.95
C ILE A 144 2.84 8.03 9.28
N HIS A 145 1.85 8.22 8.43
CA HIS A 145 0.81 9.20 8.67
C HIS A 145 -0.28 8.64 9.57
N GLU A 146 -1.08 9.53 10.14
CA GLU A 146 -2.16 9.16 11.03
C GLU A 146 -3.10 8.11 10.44
N PRO A 147 -3.30 6.97 11.13
CA PRO A 147 -4.26 5.96 10.74
C PRO A 147 -5.68 6.52 10.78
N TYR A 148 -6.48 6.29 9.75
CA TYR A 148 -7.86 6.72 9.77
C TYR A 148 -8.84 5.56 9.54
N LYS A 149 -9.90 5.57 10.32
CA LYS A 149 -11.02 4.66 10.16
C LYS A 149 -11.91 5.17 9.02
N ILE A 150 -12.46 4.25 8.28
CA ILE A 150 -13.43 4.55 7.23
C ILE A 150 -14.85 4.52 7.78
N GLU A 151 -15.70 5.36 7.23
CA GLU A 151 -17.15 5.30 7.47
C GLU A 151 -17.75 4.21 6.60
N ASN A 152 -18.59 3.39 7.20
CA ASN A 152 -19.39 2.39 6.49
C ASN A 152 -20.86 2.82 6.57
N THR A 153 -21.40 3.26 5.44
CA THR A 153 -22.80 3.71 5.34
C THR A 153 -23.73 2.59 4.89
N ASN A 154 -23.26 1.34 4.84
CA ASN A 154 -23.95 0.18 4.29
C ASN A 154 -24.25 0.26 2.77
N ASN A 155 -23.64 1.23 2.08
CA ASN A 155 -23.64 1.32 0.63
C ASN A 155 -22.24 1.06 0.10
N ASN A 156 -21.88 -0.21 -0.07
CA ASN A 156 -20.54 -0.63 -0.44
C ASN A 156 -19.99 0.06 -1.68
N ASP A 157 -20.80 0.32 -2.70
CA ASP A 157 -20.34 0.95 -3.94
C ASP A 157 -19.99 2.43 -3.72
N LYS A 158 -20.85 3.15 -2.98
CA LYS A 158 -20.62 4.55 -2.64
C LYS A 158 -19.41 4.68 -1.71
N ASP A 159 -19.34 3.86 -0.69
CA ASP A 159 -18.25 3.89 0.30
C ASP A 159 -16.91 3.54 -0.36
N THR A 160 -16.87 2.50 -1.20
CA THR A 160 -15.66 2.14 -1.98
C THR A 160 -15.19 3.30 -2.86
N LYS A 161 -16.10 3.99 -3.55
CA LYS A 161 -15.75 5.15 -4.38
C LYS A 161 -15.19 6.30 -3.55
N ASN A 162 -15.84 6.64 -2.43
CA ASN A 162 -15.43 7.73 -1.54
C ASN A 162 -14.04 7.45 -0.91
N ILE A 163 -13.83 6.24 -0.42
CA ILE A 163 -12.55 5.83 0.17
C ILE A 163 -11.45 5.84 -0.89
N THR A 164 -11.72 5.32 -2.09
CA THR A 164 -10.75 5.33 -3.19
C THR A 164 -10.37 6.76 -3.60
N LEU A 165 -11.36 7.66 -3.65
CA LEU A 165 -11.10 9.09 -3.89
C LEU A 165 -10.22 9.70 -2.79
N LYS A 166 -10.52 9.42 -1.52
CA LYS A 166 -9.71 9.89 -0.38
C LYS A 166 -8.27 9.37 -0.44
N ILE A 167 -8.08 8.09 -0.80
CA ILE A 167 -6.75 7.52 -1.00
C ILE A 167 -6.00 8.28 -2.10
N ASN A 168 -6.62 8.56 -3.25
CA ASN A 168 -6.00 9.36 -4.31
C ASN A 168 -5.62 10.76 -3.82
N GLN A 169 -6.48 11.46 -3.10
CA GLN A 169 -6.21 12.79 -2.55
C GLN A 169 -5.01 12.80 -1.57
N VAL A 170 -4.90 11.77 -0.73
CA VAL A 170 -3.73 11.60 0.15
C VAL A 170 -2.48 11.35 -0.67
N MET A 171 -2.55 10.50 -1.70
CA MET A 171 -1.44 10.24 -2.62
C MET A 171 -1.00 11.51 -3.36
N GLU A 172 -1.93 12.34 -3.82
CA GLU A 172 -1.63 13.63 -4.46
C GLU A 172 -0.81 14.53 -3.54
N LYS A 173 -1.21 14.66 -2.27
CA LYS A 173 -0.47 15.45 -1.27
C LYS A 173 0.94 14.91 -1.09
N MET A 174 1.11 13.60 -0.90
CA MET A 174 2.43 12.97 -0.76
C MET A 174 3.32 13.21 -1.99
N ILE A 175 2.74 13.15 -3.20
CA ILE A 175 3.47 13.41 -4.45
C ILE A 175 3.89 14.87 -4.53
N LEU A 176 2.99 15.82 -4.19
CA LEU A 176 3.28 17.24 -4.22
C LEU A 176 4.36 17.66 -3.21
N ASP A 177 4.44 16.97 -2.06
CA ASP A 177 5.48 17.20 -1.06
C ASP A 177 6.88 16.85 -1.59
N ASN A 178 7.00 15.89 -2.52
CA ASN A 178 8.28 15.52 -3.12
C ASN A 178 8.14 14.89 -4.52
N PRO A 179 7.71 15.67 -5.52
CA PRO A 179 7.38 15.14 -6.84
C PRO A 179 8.59 14.55 -7.58
N LYS A 180 9.81 15.01 -7.27
CA LYS A 180 11.05 14.51 -7.89
C LYS A 180 11.40 13.08 -7.51
N GLN A 181 10.82 12.55 -6.45
CA GLN A 181 11.10 11.19 -5.97
C GLN A 181 9.95 10.22 -6.21
N TRP A 182 8.87 10.68 -6.84
CA TRP A 182 7.81 9.79 -7.27
C TRP A 182 8.16 9.15 -8.62
N ILE A 183 8.13 7.82 -8.65
CA ILE A 183 8.39 7.08 -9.88
C ILE A 183 7.09 7.04 -10.71
N TRP A 184 7.11 7.67 -11.87
CA TRP A 184 5.97 7.79 -12.78
C TRP A 184 6.12 6.88 -14.02
N PRO A 185 6.06 5.53 -13.90
CA PRO A 185 6.30 4.63 -15.03
C PRO A 185 5.06 4.39 -15.89
N HIS A 186 3.88 4.78 -15.42
CA HIS A 186 2.60 4.48 -16.06
C HIS A 186 1.79 5.73 -16.36
N ASN A 187 1.20 5.78 -17.57
CA ASN A 187 0.17 6.76 -17.84
C ASN A 187 -1.14 6.33 -17.16
N ARG A 188 -1.45 6.93 -16.01
CA ARG A 188 -2.64 6.63 -15.22
C ARG A 188 -3.95 7.04 -15.86
N TRP A 189 -3.92 8.01 -16.76
CA TRP A 189 -5.09 8.65 -17.36
C TRP A 189 -5.44 8.09 -18.73
N LYS A 190 -4.66 7.18 -19.28
CA LYS A 190 -4.84 6.58 -20.60
C LYS A 190 -5.84 5.42 -20.58
#